data_2862faf5bbbde1a01dcfbd9d5e27c0e6
#
_entry.id   2862faf5bbbde1a01dcfbd9d5e27c0e6
#
_cell.length_a   1.000
_cell.length_b   1.000
_cell.length_c   1.000
_cell.angle_alpha   90.00
_cell.angle_beta   90.00
_cell.angle_gamma   90.00
#
_symmetry.space_group_name_H-M   'P 1'
#
loop_
_entity.id
_entity.type
_entity.pdbx_description
1 polymer ?
#
loop_
_entity_poly.entity_id
_entity_poly.type
_entity_poly.pdbx_seq_one_letter_code
_entity_poly.pdbx_strand_id
1 'polypeptide(L)'
;FTEFCMKYTRGSKEGNRRCVKCDNEGSGTYFCHAGLMDFSVDIKVGDEKVGAIIGGQILPEAPDEESFRKTARELGINEDEYIAALNKVTISSEEKIRAAANLLELIVNQLVNLEYYKYTNASLMHALQEKTQESASFVDVINKDTSQLKAISSKQRMLSLNASIEAARNGEAGAGFAVVANSMQDLAEQSAAIYNNIEESVQGITDTFSELINIFND
;
A
#
# COMPACT_ATOMS: atom_id res chain seq x y z
N PHE A 1 34.56 4.17 -2.27
CA PHE A 1 35.32 4.52 -1.05
C PHE A 1 36.78 4.76 -1.40
N THR A 2 37.35 5.83 -0.85
CA THR A 2 38.73 6.20 -1.11
C THR A 2 39.73 5.24 -0.44
N GLU A 3 40.97 5.13 -0.96
CA GLU A 3 42.04 4.41 -0.32
C GLU A 3 42.31 4.94 1.11
N PHE A 4 42.20 6.27 1.28
CA PHE A 4 42.31 6.96 2.56
C PHE A 4 41.35 6.38 3.63
N CYS A 5 40.09 6.19 3.29
CA CYS A 5 39.10 5.66 4.22
C CYS A 5 39.27 4.14 4.43
N MET A 6 39.27 3.35 3.35
CA MET A 6 39.19 1.89 3.46
C MET A 6 40.47 1.23 3.93
N LYS A 7 41.63 1.65 3.38
CA LYS A 7 42.90 1.03 3.69
C LYS A 7 43.47 1.54 5.01
N TYR A 8 43.39 2.83 5.25
CA TYR A 8 44.04 3.47 6.38
C TYR A 8 43.09 3.70 7.55
N THR A 9 42.10 4.56 7.41
CA THR A 9 41.23 4.94 8.54
C THR A 9 40.42 3.78 9.06
N ARG A 10 39.65 3.11 8.24
CA ARG A 10 38.87 1.90 8.60
C ARG A 10 39.71 0.65 8.73
N GLY A 11 40.92 0.65 8.16
CA GLY A 11 41.90 -0.44 8.32
C GLY A 11 42.44 -0.55 9.74
N SER A 12 42.45 0.55 10.52
CA SER A 12 42.83 0.51 11.94
C SER A 12 41.59 0.18 12.80
N LYS A 13 41.81 -0.58 13.90
CA LYS A 13 40.73 -1.01 14.81
C LYS A 13 39.97 0.18 15.41
N GLU A 14 40.70 1.19 15.88
CA GLU A 14 40.12 2.39 16.51
C GLU A 14 39.48 3.29 15.45
N GLY A 15 40.11 3.47 14.29
CA GLY A 15 39.53 4.23 13.19
C GLY A 15 38.22 3.62 12.70
N ASN A 16 38.14 2.31 12.54
CA ASN A 16 36.88 1.65 12.17
C ASN A 16 35.78 1.88 13.21
N ARG A 17 36.09 1.77 14.50
CA ARG A 17 35.16 2.03 15.60
C ARG A 17 34.59 3.48 15.51
N ARG A 18 35.47 4.47 15.28
CA ARG A 18 35.10 5.86 15.14
C ARG A 18 34.27 6.10 13.86
N CYS A 19 34.62 5.43 12.73
CA CYS A 19 33.84 5.52 11.50
C CYS A 19 32.43 4.99 11.69
N VAL A 20 32.25 3.79 12.26
CA VAL A 20 30.94 3.21 12.52
C VAL A 20 30.07 4.12 13.40
N LYS A 21 30.70 4.76 14.40
CA LYS A 21 30.00 5.75 15.22
C LYS A 21 29.53 6.95 14.40
N CYS A 22 30.39 7.53 13.57
CA CYS A 22 30.01 8.64 12.69
C CYS A 22 28.89 8.26 11.70
N ASP A 23 28.95 7.05 11.13
CA ASP A 23 27.94 6.54 10.20
C ASP A 23 26.56 6.41 10.88
N ASN A 24 26.53 6.00 12.14
CA ASN A 24 25.28 5.82 12.89
C ASN A 24 24.69 7.12 13.44
N GLU A 25 25.54 8.09 13.78
CA GLU A 25 25.14 9.35 14.40
C GLU A 25 25.02 10.50 13.38
N GLY A 26 25.58 10.34 12.17
CA GLY A 26 25.59 11.35 11.12
C GLY A 26 24.19 11.64 10.59
N SER A 27 23.88 12.94 10.41
CA SER A 27 22.62 13.41 9.83
C SER A 27 22.87 14.65 8.98
N GLY A 28 22.27 14.71 7.81
CA GLY A 28 22.55 15.79 6.86
C GLY A 28 24.00 15.74 6.41
N THR A 29 24.65 16.90 6.25
CA THR A 29 26.08 17.01 5.95
C THR A 29 26.87 17.22 7.23
N TYR A 30 27.95 16.44 7.43
CA TYR A 30 28.76 16.47 8.64
C TYR A 30 30.22 16.16 8.33
N PHE A 31 31.13 16.52 9.27
CA PHE A 31 32.50 16.06 9.23
C PHE A 31 32.65 14.75 9.99
N CYS A 32 33.25 13.74 9.35
CA CYS A 32 33.58 12.51 10.02
C CYS A 32 34.78 12.71 10.96
N HIS A 33 35.07 11.73 11.83
CA HIS A 33 36.17 11.82 12.79
C HIS A 33 37.55 11.97 12.14
N ALA A 34 37.69 11.63 10.87
CA ALA A 34 38.95 11.76 10.12
C ALA A 34 39.04 13.09 9.35
N GLY A 35 38.10 14.00 9.53
CA GLY A 35 38.12 15.34 8.92
C GLY A 35 37.61 15.41 7.49
N LEU A 36 37.03 14.33 6.94
CA LEU A 36 36.35 14.39 5.66
C LEU A 36 34.90 14.80 5.82
N MET A 37 34.35 15.47 4.82
CA MET A 37 32.94 15.79 4.78
C MET A 37 32.15 14.66 4.17
N ASP A 38 31.14 14.22 4.90
CA ASP A 38 30.19 13.20 4.55
C ASP A 38 28.76 13.75 4.58
N PHE A 39 27.81 12.99 4.05
CA PHE A 39 26.39 13.23 4.23
C PHE A 39 25.67 11.94 4.57
N SER A 40 24.58 12.06 5.30
CA SER A 40 23.60 10.99 5.54
C SER A 40 22.22 11.51 5.18
N VAL A 41 21.53 10.81 4.28
CA VAL A 41 20.16 11.11 3.88
C VAL A 41 19.26 9.97 4.26
N ASP A 42 18.12 10.29 4.86
CA ASP A 42 17.16 9.30 5.33
C ASP A 42 16.35 8.74 4.17
N ILE A 43 16.17 7.43 4.15
CA ILE A 43 15.22 6.75 3.30
C ILE A 43 13.93 6.57 4.09
N LYS A 44 12.83 7.14 3.59
CA LYS A 44 11.53 7.13 4.26
C LYS A 44 10.45 6.51 3.39
N VAL A 45 9.55 5.76 4.02
CA VAL A 45 8.29 5.31 3.44
C VAL A 45 7.17 6.02 4.20
N GLY A 46 6.51 6.97 3.54
CA GLY A 46 5.67 7.93 4.24
C GLY A 46 6.50 8.73 5.25
N ASP A 47 6.12 8.69 6.52
CA ASP A 47 6.83 9.35 7.61
C ASP A 47 7.82 8.43 8.35
N GLU A 48 7.87 7.14 8.02
CA GLU A 48 8.72 6.17 8.69
C GLU A 48 10.10 6.08 8.03
N LYS A 49 11.16 6.24 8.84
CA LYS A 49 12.54 6.03 8.40
C LYS A 49 12.83 4.52 8.34
N VAL A 50 13.10 4.03 7.13
CA VAL A 50 13.42 2.61 6.87
C VAL A 50 14.92 2.37 6.66
N GLY A 51 15.72 3.44 6.48
CA GLY A 51 17.15 3.33 6.27
C GLY A 51 17.82 4.68 6.07
N ALA A 52 19.07 4.66 5.67
CA ALA A 52 19.81 5.85 5.29
C ALA A 52 20.85 5.55 4.20
N ILE A 53 21.15 6.54 3.40
CA ILE A 53 22.28 6.52 2.46
C ILE A 53 23.36 7.45 2.99
N ILE A 54 24.57 6.92 3.08
CA ILE A 54 25.76 7.68 3.50
C ILE A 54 26.70 7.81 2.30
N GLY A 55 27.22 9.00 2.10
CA GLY A 55 28.15 9.29 1.02
C GLY A 55 29.02 10.50 1.36
N GLY A 56 29.80 10.94 0.37
CA GLY A 56 30.70 12.08 0.54
C GLY A 56 32.15 11.64 0.47
N GLN A 57 32.86 11.70 1.58
CA GLN A 57 34.30 11.40 1.71
C GLN A 57 35.15 12.34 0.86
N ILE A 58 34.87 13.62 0.97
CA ILE A 58 35.62 14.67 0.28
C ILE A 58 36.23 15.67 1.27
N LEU A 59 37.09 16.50 0.73
CA LEU A 59 37.60 17.69 1.43
C LEU A 59 36.86 18.92 0.90
N PRO A 60 36.30 19.78 1.77
CA PRO A 60 35.66 21.02 1.34
C PRO A 60 36.67 22.08 0.84
N GLU A 61 37.90 21.95 1.31
CA GLU A 61 39.04 22.83 0.98
C GLU A 61 40.36 22.03 1.09
N ALA A 62 41.50 22.70 0.82
CA ALA A 62 42.80 22.07 0.99
C ALA A 62 43.02 21.63 2.45
N PRO A 63 43.48 20.41 2.70
CA PRO A 63 43.59 19.89 4.05
C PRO A 63 44.73 20.55 4.83
N ASP A 64 44.50 20.75 6.14
CA ASP A 64 45.58 21.03 7.09
C ASP A 64 46.32 19.71 7.38
N GLU A 65 47.44 19.51 6.69
CA GLU A 65 48.22 18.24 6.80
C GLU A 65 48.62 17.91 8.24
N GLU A 66 48.92 18.91 9.09
CA GLU A 66 49.35 18.63 10.45
C GLU A 66 48.20 18.03 11.30
N SER A 67 47.00 18.49 11.10
CA SER A 67 45.79 17.92 11.72
C SER A 67 45.60 16.44 11.34
N PHE A 68 45.80 16.13 10.06
CA PHE A 68 45.68 14.74 9.57
C PHE A 68 46.85 13.87 10.01
N ARG A 69 48.08 14.40 10.12
CA ARG A 69 49.21 13.69 10.72
C ARG A 69 48.96 13.36 12.20
N LYS A 70 48.36 14.28 12.94
CA LYS A 70 47.93 14.02 14.31
C LYS A 70 46.95 12.87 14.39
N THR A 71 45.97 12.84 13.51
CA THR A 71 44.98 11.75 13.42
C THR A 71 45.66 10.41 13.08
N ALA A 72 46.64 10.42 12.17
CA ALA A 72 47.41 9.21 11.83
C ALA A 72 48.16 8.66 13.07
N ARG A 73 48.84 9.53 13.83
CA ARG A 73 49.51 9.16 15.08
C ARG A 73 48.54 8.53 16.11
N GLU A 74 47.36 9.16 16.29
CA GLU A 74 46.34 8.62 17.22
C GLU A 74 45.82 7.24 16.80
N LEU A 75 45.75 6.98 15.50
CA LEU A 75 45.26 5.71 14.94
C LEU A 75 46.38 4.66 14.76
N GLY A 76 47.65 5.01 15.02
CA GLY A 76 48.79 4.13 14.79
C GLY A 76 49.08 3.85 13.32
N ILE A 77 48.80 4.80 12.44
CA ILE A 77 49.00 4.71 11.00
C ILE A 77 50.29 5.44 10.60
N ASN A 78 50.98 4.95 9.56
CA ASN A 78 52.14 5.66 9.02
C ASN A 78 51.67 7.02 8.43
N GLU A 79 52.29 8.11 8.96
CA GLU A 79 51.85 9.47 8.62
C GLU A 79 52.04 9.82 7.14
N ASP A 80 53.18 9.43 6.55
CA ASP A 80 53.50 9.78 5.16
C ASP A 80 52.59 9.02 4.16
N GLU A 81 52.32 7.75 4.44
CA GLU A 81 51.36 6.97 3.65
C GLU A 81 49.93 7.54 3.77
N TYR A 82 49.55 7.96 4.99
CA TYR A 82 48.24 8.54 5.27
C TYR A 82 48.04 9.86 4.50
N ILE A 83 49.04 10.74 4.53
CA ILE A 83 49.01 12.00 3.76
C ILE A 83 49.04 11.75 2.25
N ALA A 84 49.86 10.80 1.78
CA ALA A 84 49.86 10.42 0.38
C ALA A 84 48.49 9.93 -0.11
N ALA A 85 47.72 9.21 0.71
CA ALA A 85 46.37 8.80 0.41
C ALA A 85 45.37 9.98 0.53
N LEU A 86 45.53 10.88 1.51
CA LEU A 86 44.75 12.10 1.67
C LEU A 86 44.80 12.97 0.43
N ASN A 87 45.98 13.16 -0.16
CA ASN A 87 46.17 13.98 -1.35
C ASN A 87 45.50 13.44 -2.61
N LYS A 88 44.95 12.20 -2.56
CA LYS A 88 44.12 11.61 -3.61
C LYS A 88 42.62 11.84 -3.37
N VAL A 89 42.25 12.38 -2.21
CA VAL A 89 40.83 12.67 -1.88
C VAL A 89 40.37 13.87 -2.69
N THR A 90 39.21 13.77 -3.26
CA THR A 90 38.61 14.84 -4.08
C THR A 90 38.31 16.09 -3.22
N ILE A 91 38.70 17.25 -3.71
CA ILE A 91 38.32 18.54 -3.14
C ILE A 91 37.07 19.03 -3.86
N SER A 92 36.02 19.34 -3.10
CA SER A 92 34.79 19.91 -3.63
C SER A 92 34.09 20.75 -2.55
N SER A 93 33.45 21.84 -2.96
CA SER A 93 32.83 22.73 -1.98
C SER A 93 31.70 22.08 -1.18
N GLU A 94 31.52 22.52 0.06
CA GLU A 94 30.42 22.10 0.93
C GLU A 94 29.06 22.31 0.25
N GLU A 95 28.88 23.41 -0.47
CA GLU A 95 27.65 23.70 -1.19
C GLU A 95 27.29 22.61 -2.22
N LYS A 96 28.29 22.12 -2.97
CA LYS A 96 28.09 21.03 -3.94
C LYS A 96 27.69 19.72 -3.28
N ILE A 97 28.31 19.39 -2.15
CA ILE A 97 27.92 18.18 -1.40
C ILE A 97 26.52 18.31 -0.85
N ARG A 98 26.18 19.44 -0.26
CA ARG A 98 24.84 19.71 0.28
C ARG A 98 23.79 19.61 -0.83
N ALA A 99 24.06 20.18 -2.00
CA ALA A 99 23.19 20.07 -3.15
C ALA A 99 23.04 18.63 -3.64
N ALA A 100 24.15 17.87 -3.69
CA ALA A 100 24.12 16.45 -4.07
C ALA A 100 23.34 15.59 -3.06
N ALA A 101 23.53 15.82 -1.76
CA ALA A 101 22.79 15.14 -0.71
C ALA A 101 21.28 15.41 -0.80
N ASN A 102 20.88 16.67 -0.96
CA ASN A 102 19.47 17.04 -1.10
C ASN A 102 18.83 16.44 -2.35
N LEU A 103 19.55 16.45 -3.48
CA LEU A 103 19.07 15.84 -4.71
C LEU A 103 18.92 14.31 -4.55
N LEU A 104 19.90 13.67 -3.92
CA LEU A 104 19.85 12.22 -3.67
C LEU A 104 18.70 11.86 -2.73
N GLU A 105 18.49 12.62 -1.66
CA GLU A 105 17.37 12.45 -0.73
C GLU A 105 16.03 12.52 -1.47
N LEU A 106 15.86 13.53 -2.31
CA LEU A 106 14.65 13.72 -3.09
C LEU A 106 14.41 12.53 -4.04
N ILE A 107 15.41 12.18 -4.84
CA ILE A 107 15.28 11.10 -5.85
C ILE A 107 15.02 9.75 -5.18
N VAL A 108 15.80 9.41 -4.14
CA VAL A 108 15.68 8.10 -3.49
C VAL A 108 14.34 7.97 -2.79
N ASN A 109 13.90 9.00 -2.06
CA ASN A 109 12.60 8.94 -1.39
C ASN A 109 11.45 8.90 -2.40
N GLN A 110 11.53 9.60 -3.53
CA GLN A 110 10.54 9.49 -4.60
C GLN A 110 10.49 8.07 -5.18
N LEU A 111 11.64 7.47 -5.50
CA LEU A 111 11.70 6.12 -6.06
C LEU A 111 11.19 5.05 -5.07
N VAL A 112 11.64 5.11 -3.83
CA VAL A 112 11.24 4.15 -2.79
C VAL A 112 9.74 4.23 -2.52
N ASN A 113 9.19 5.44 -2.38
CA ASN A 113 7.75 5.60 -2.16
C ASN A 113 6.93 5.20 -3.39
N LEU A 114 7.41 5.49 -4.62
CA LEU A 114 6.74 5.04 -5.83
C LEU A 114 6.62 3.52 -5.89
N GLU A 115 7.71 2.79 -5.63
CA GLU A 115 7.69 1.32 -5.63
C GLU A 115 6.86 0.75 -4.48
N TYR A 116 6.92 1.35 -3.30
CA TYR A 116 6.07 0.96 -2.17
C TYR A 116 4.58 1.10 -2.50
N TYR A 117 4.18 2.26 -3.05
CA TYR A 117 2.77 2.49 -3.42
C TYR A 117 2.31 1.61 -4.56
N LYS A 118 3.15 1.34 -5.56
CA LYS A 118 2.84 0.37 -6.62
C LYS A 118 2.54 -1.02 -6.04
N TYR A 119 3.41 -1.50 -5.17
CA TYR A 119 3.23 -2.81 -4.53
C TYR A 119 1.96 -2.87 -3.67
N THR A 120 1.75 -1.83 -2.84
CA THR A 120 0.58 -1.76 -1.95
C THR A 120 -0.72 -1.66 -2.75
N ASN A 121 -0.76 -0.82 -3.80
CA ASN A 121 -1.92 -0.68 -4.66
C ASN A 121 -2.22 -1.97 -5.42
N ALA A 122 -1.21 -2.65 -5.96
CA ALA A 122 -1.40 -3.94 -6.64
C ALA A 122 -2.02 -5.00 -5.70
N SER A 123 -1.53 -5.08 -4.45
CA SER A 123 -2.08 -5.98 -3.44
C SER A 123 -3.53 -5.64 -3.09
N LEU A 124 -3.84 -4.35 -2.92
CA LEU A 124 -5.20 -3.88 -2.64
C LEU A 124 -6.14 -4.17 -3.80
N MET A 125 -5.72 -3.91 -5.03
CA MET A 125 -6.51 -4.18 -6.24
C MET A 125 -6.82 -5.67 -6.38
N HIS A 126 -5.85 -6.55 -6.11
CA HIS A 126 -6.08 -7.99 -6.12
C HIS A 126 -7.12 -8.42 -5.07
N ALA A 127 -7.01 -7.90 -3.85
CA ALA A 127 -7.96 -8.20 -2.78
C ALA A 127 -9.39 -7.68 -3.11
N LEU A 128 -9.50 -6.49 -3.71
CA LEU A 128 -10.77 -5.94 -4.17
C LEU A 128 -11.38 -6.79 -5.28
N GLN A 129 -10.59 -7.23 -6.26
CA GLN A 129 -11.05 -8.10 -7.34
C GLN A 129 -11.57 -9.43 -6.81
N GLU A 130 -10.86 -10.06 -5.88
CA GLU A 130 -11.29 -11.31 -5.23
C GLU A 130 -12.63 -11.11 -4.49
N LYS A 131 -12.76 -10.03 -3.71
CA LYS A 131 -14.00 -9.73 -2.97
C LYS A 131 -15.18 -9.37 -3.88
N THR A 132 -14.92 -8.71 -4.99
CA THR A 132 -15.94 -8.43 -5.99
C THR A 132 -16.45 -9.70 -6.63
N GLN A 133 -15.56 -10.63 -6.98
CA GLN A 133 -15.92 -11.93 -7.55
C GLN A 133 -16.72 -12.80 -6.57
N GLU A 134 -16.31 -12.81 -5.29
CA GLU A 134 -17.06 -13.50 -4.23
C GLU A 134 -18.46 -12.91 -4.08
N SER A 135 -18.59 -11.58 -4.08
CA SER A 135 -19.87 -10.89 -3.97
C SER A 135 -20.78 -11.15 -5.17
N ALA A 136 -20.23 -11.22 -6.39
CA ALA A 136 -20.97 -11.56 -7.60
C ALA A 136 -21.59 -12.97 -7.49
N SER A 137 -20.89 -13.92 -6.87
CA SER A 137 -21.44 -15.27 -6.66
C SER A 137 -22.64 -15.29 -5.70
N PHE A 138 -22.69 -14.42 -4.70
CA PHE A 138 -23.86 -14.28 -3.83
C PHE A 138 -25.04 -13.68 -4.56
N VAL A 139 -24.80 -12.74 -5.47
CA VAL A 139 -25.85 -12.17 -6.33
C VAL A 139 -26.53 -13.23 -7.20
N ASP A 140 -25.76 -14.16 -7.75
CA ASP A 140 -26.31 -15.29 -8.51
C ASP A 140 -27.23 -16.18 -7.65
N VAL A 141 -26.85 -16.41 -6.40
CA VAL A 141 -27.70 -17.16 -5.45
C VAL A 141 -28.99 -16.40 -5.16
N ILE A 142 -28.91 -15.09 -4.89
CA ILE A 142 -30.10 -14.25 -4.65
C ILE A 142 -31.03 -14.25 -5.86
N ASN A 143 -30.50 -14.15 -7.08
CA ASN A 143 -31.29 -14.25 -8.32
C ASN A 143 -32.06 -15.56 -8.43
N LYS A 144 -31.37 -16.68 -8.17
CA LYS A 144 -31.98 -18.01 -8.20
C LYS A 144 -33.09 -18.15 -7.16
N ASP A 145 -32.84 -17.72 -5.93
CA ASP A 145 -33.81 -17.82 -4.82
C ASP A 145 -35.00 -16.91 -5.07
N THR A 146 -34.79 -15.69 -5.59
CA THR A 146 -35.86 -14.76 -5.97
C THR A 146 -36.75 -15.37 -7.07
N SER A 147 -36.17 -16.02 -8.07
CA SER A 147 -36.90 -16.70 -9.12
C SER A 147 -37.77 -17.85 -8.56
N GLN A 148 -37.25 -18.60 -7.58
CA GLN A 148 -38.02 -19.64 -6.90
C GLN A 148 -39.17 -19.08 -6.08
N LEU A 149 -38.95 -17.97 -5.36
CA LEU A 149 -39.95 -17.26 -4.57
C LEU A 149 -41.07 -16.71 -5.46
N LYS A 150 -40.77 -16.17 -6.66
CA LYS A 150 -41.76 -15.75 -7.67
C LYS A 150 -42.61 -16.94 -8.11
N ALA A 151 -42.03 -18.12 -8.35
CA ALA A 151 -42.77 -19.31 -8.72
C ALA A 151 -43.68 -19.78 -7.58
N ILE A 152 -43.25 -19.72 -6.33
CA ILE A 152 -44.06 -20.06 -5.15
C ILE A 152 -45.22 -19.08 -5.01
N SER A 153 -45.00 -17.75 -5.14
CA SER A 153 -46.03 -16.73 -5.08
C SER A 153 -47.09 -16.95 -6.17
N SER A 154 -46.68 -17.29 -7.39
CA SER A 154 -47.60 -17.61 -8.48
C SER A 154 -48.44 -18.86 -8.17
N LYS A 155 -47.89 -19.90 -7.59
CA LYS A 155 -48.63 -21.09 -7.13
C LYS A 155 -49.61 -20.73 -6.01
N GLN A 156 -49.18 -19.91 -5.04
CA GLN A 156 -50.04 -19.44 -3.94
C GLN A 156 -51.23 -18.65 -4.48
N ARG A 157 -51.04 -17.76 -5.47
CA ARG A 157 -52.13 -17.05 -6.14
C ARG A 157 -53.13 -17.98 -6.81
N MET A 158 -52.63 -19.02 -7.52
CA MET A 158 -53.54 -20.02 -8.13
C MET A 158 -54.32 -20.83 -7.09
N LEU A 159 -53.69 -21.20 -5.98
CA LEU A 159 -54.35 -21.92 -4.89
C LEU A 159 -55.42 -21.04 -4.20
N SER A 160 -55.11 -19.77 -3.94
CA SER A 160 -56.09 -18.84 -3.35
C SER A 160 -57.29 -18.57 -4.28
N LEU A 161 -57.03 -18.48 -5.59
CA LEU A 161 -58.10 -18.36 -6.56
C LEU A 161 -59.00 -19.60 -6.56
N ASN A 162 -58.44 -20.81 -6.57
CA ASN A 162 -59.20 -22.07 -6.51
C ASN A 162 -60.00 -22.15 -5.21
N ALA A 163 -59.41 -21.74 -4.06
CA ALA A 163 -60.08 -21.68 -2.77
C ALA A 163 -61.24 -20.68 -2.77
N SER A 164 -61.10 -19.49 -3.42
CA SER A 164 -62.17 -18.52 -3.56
C SER A 164 -63.33 -19.04 -4.41
N ILE A 165 -63.02 -19.75 -5.50
CA ILE A 165 -64.01 -20.40 -6.33
C ILE A 165 -64.82 -21.45 -5.56
N GLU A 166 -64.15 -22.31 -4.80
CA GLU A 166 -64.81 -23.36 -4.01
C GLU A 166 -65.63 -22.80 -2.83
N ALA A 167 -65.10 -21.73 -2.20
CA ALA A 167 -65.84 -20.98 -1.19
C ALA A 167 -67.15 -20.39 -1.73
N ALA A 168 -67.11 -19.77 -2.93
CA ALA A 168 -68.28 -19.26 -3.61
C ALA A 168 -69.29 -20.37 -3.95
N ARG A 169 -68.83 -21.55 -4.34
CA ARG A 169 -69.67 -22.72 -4.64
C ARG A 169 -70.44 -23.25 -3.43
N ASN A 170 -69.91 -23.05 -2.22
CA ASN A 170 -70.52 -23.47 -0.97
C ASN A 170 -71.51 -22.41 -0.39
N GLY A 171 -71.72 -21.29 -1.06
CA GLY A 171 -72.70 -20.25 -0.65
C GLY A 171 -72.39 -19.68 0.73
N GLU A 172 -73.42 -19.49 1.58
CA GLU A 172 -73.26 -18.90 2.91
C GLU A 172 -72.28 -19.69 3.82
N ALA A 173 -72.23 -20.99 3.71
CA ALA A 173 -71.31 -21.82 4.47
C ALA A 173 -69.83 -21.57 4.09
N GLY A 174 -69.58 -21.09 2.88
CA GLY A 174 -68.26 -20.77 2.36
C GLY A 174 -67.76 -19.34 2.66
N ALA A 175 -68.58 -18.47 3.21
CA ALA A 175 -68.24 -17.04 3.35
C ALA A 175 -66.97 -16.76 4.15
N GLY A 176 -66.74 -17.51 5.25
CA GLY A 176 -65.48 -17.39 6.03
C GLY A 176 -64.24 -17.84 5.26
N PHE A 177 -64.34 -18.88 4.43
CA PHE A 177 -63.25 -19.36 3.59
C PHE A 177 -62.96 -18.40 2.44
N ALA A 178 -63.96 -17.69 1.89
CA ALA A 178 -63.75 -16.67 0.89
C ALA A 178 -62.90 -15.52 1.37
N VAL A 179 -63.09 -15.06 2.62
CA VAL A 179 -62.24 -14.00 3.24
C VAL A 179 -60.79 -14.45 3.34
N VAL A 180 -60.55 -15.67 3.80
CA VAL A 180 -59.18 -16.21 3.91
C VAL A 180 -58.53 -16.33 2.53
N ALA A 181 -59.26 -16.88 1.55
CA ALA A 181 -58.74 -17.02 0.20
C ALA A 181 -58.39 -15.66 -0.45
N ASN A 182 -59.22 -14.64 -0.28
CA ASN A 182 -58.93 -13.28 -0.75
C ASN A 182 -57.68 -12.72 -0.05
N SER A 183 -57.55 -12.85 1.29
CA SER A 183 -56.36 -12.41 2.01
C SER A 183 -55.08 -13.12 1.56
N MET A 184 -55.17 -14.43 1.20
CA MET A 184 -54.04 -15.17 0.61
C MET A 184 -53.70 -14.67 -0.79
N GLN A 185 -54.68 -14.26 -1.60
CA GLN A 185 -54.45 -13.67 -2.92
C GLN A 185 -53.71 -12.32 -2.80
N ASP A 186 -54.18 -11.46 -1.92
CA ASP A 186 -53.57 -10.15 -1.65
C ASP A 186 -52.11 -10.30 -1.20
N LEU A 187 -51.84 -11.27 -0.30
CA LEU A 187 -50.48 -11.56 0.17
C LEU A 187 -49.58 -12.06 -0.98
N ALA A 188 -50.11 -12.91 -1.85
CA ALA A 188 -49.37 -13.38 -3.03
C ALA A 188 -49.02 -12.25 -3.99
N GLU A 189 -49.95 -11.30 -4.20
CA GLU A 189 -49.68 -10.12 -5.05
C GLU A 189 -48.65 -9.17 -4.43
N GLN A 190 -48.75 -8.90 -3.13
CA GLN A 190 -47.72 -8.12 -2.42
C GLN A 190 -46.35 -8.77 -2.47
N SER A 191 -46.29 -10.10 -2.26
CA SER A 191 -45.05 -10.85 -2.36
C SER A 191 -44.42 -10.76 -3.75
N ALA A 192 -45.25 -10.89 -4.81
CA ALA A 192 -44.75 -10.76 -6.18
C ALA A 192 -44.16 -9.36 -6.48
N ALA A 193 -44.78 -8.30 -5.95
CA ALA A 193 -44.25 -6.94 -6.08
C ALA A 193 -42.86 -6.79 -5.38
N ILE A 194 -42.73 -7.35 -4.17
CA ILE A 194 -41.46 -7.35 -3.44
C ILE A 194 -40.36 -8.09 -4.23
N TYR A 195 -40.66 -9.27 -4.78
CA TYR A 195 -39.68 -10.03 -5.56
C TYR A 195 -39.26 -9.30 -6.85
N ASN A 196 -40.11 -8.54 -7.49
CA ASN A 196 -39.73 -7.69 -8.62
C ASN A 196 -38.75 -6.60 -8.19
N ASN A 197 -39.00 -5.95 -7.06
CA ASN A 197 -38.10 -4.91 -6.55
C ASN A 197 -36.70 -5.50 -6.16
N ILE A 198 -36.69 -6.74 -5.62
CA ILE A 198 -35.42 -7.44 -5.36
C ILE A 198 -34.68 -7.71 -6.66
N GLU A 199 -35.37 -8.19 -7.70
CA GLU A 199 -34.77 -8.49 -9.00
C GLU A 199 -34.16 -7.24 -9.66
N GLU A 200 -34.86 -6.08 -9.60
CA GLU A 200 -34.33 -4.79 -10.07
C GLU A 200 -33.09 -4.35 -9.28
N SER A 201 -33.11 -4.51 -7.96
CA SER A 201 -31.98 -4.17 -7.10
C SER A 201 -30.77 -5.04 -7.38
N VAL A 202 -30.99 -6.34 -7.57
CA VAL A 202 -29.94 -7.31 -7.88
C VAL A 202 -29.35 -7.03 -9.28
N GLN A 203 -30.17 -6.66 -10.25
CA GLN A 203 -29.66 -6.24 -11.57
C GLN A 203 -28.73 -5.03 -11.45
N GLY A 204 -29.12 -4.01 -10.67
CA GLY A 204 -28.27 -2.84 -10.43
C GLY A 204 -26.93 -3.19 -9.77
N ILE A 205 -26.91 -4.15 -8.83
CA ILE A 205 -25.68 -4.65 -8.22
C ILE A 205 -24.83 -5.38 -9.26
N THR A 206 -25.43 -6.21 -10.11
CA THR A 206 -24.72 -6.94 -11.18
C THR A 206 -24.05 -5.99 -12.17
N ASP A 207 -24.74 -4.94 -12.56
CA ASP A 207 -24.22 -3.91 -13.46
C ASP A 207 -23.01 -3.20 -12.81
N THR A 208 -23.14 -2.82 -11.53
CA THR A 208 -22.03 -2.21 -10.76
C THR A 208 -20.81 -3.11 -10.66
N PHE A 209 -20.99 -4.42 -10.42
CA PHE A 209 -19.87 -5.35 -10.39
C PHE A 209 -19.21 -5.52 -11.76
N SER A 210 -19.99 -5.50 -12.83
CA SER A 210 -19.46 -5.56 -14.20
C SER A 210 -18.59 -4.33 -14.50
N GLU A 211 -19.01 -3.15 -14.09
CA GLU A 211 -18.22 -1.91 -14.21
C GLU A 211 -16.93 -1.98 -13.39
N LEU A 212 -16.99 -2.46 -12.14
CA LEU A 212 -15.80 -2.64 -11.28
C LEU A 212 -14.81 -3.62 -11.90
N ILE A 213 -15.27 -4.75 -12.43
CA ILE A 213 -14.39 -5.74 -13.07
C ILE A 213 -13.71 -5.14 -14.32
N ASN A 214 -14.38 -4.30 -15.07
CA ASN A 214 -13.79 -3.61 -16.21
C ASN A 214 -12.68 -2.64 -15.76
N ILE A 215 -12.91 -1.86 -14.68
CA ILE A 215 -11.91 -0.94 -14.11
C ILE A 215 -10.67 -1.70 -13.63
N PHE A 216 -10.82 -2.94 -13.14
CA PHE A 216 -9.67 -3.76 -12.70
C PHE A 216 -8.84 -4.32 -13.86
N ASN A 217 -9.41 -4.39 -15.07
CA ASN A 217 -8.75 -4.96 -16.24
C ASN A 217 -8.10 -3.91 -17.17
N ASP A 218 -8.38 -2.62 -16.94
CA ASP A 218 -7.77 -1.47 -17.64
C ASP A 218 -6.49 -0.99 -16.90
#